data_64b3a66d22fc73e73509a819cda38716
#
_entry.id   64b3a66d22fc73e73509a819cda38716
#
_cell.length_a   1.000
_cell.length_b   1.000
_cell.length_c   1.000
_cell.angle_alpha   90.00
_cell.angle_beta   90.00
_cell.angle_gamma   90.00
#
_symmetry.space_group_name_H-M   'P 1'
#
loop_
_entity.id
_entity.type
_entity.pdbx_description
1 polymer ?
#
loop_
_entity_poly.entity_id
_entity_poly.type
_entity_poly.pdbx_seq_one_letter_code
_entity_poly.pdbx_strand_id
1 'polypeptide(L)'
;MLCFPLRFGASTVLVEKLMPDTLMQTIRDFKATICFTAPTFWRLMAPLAEKDGIGRLKKCVSAGEALPDATRQLWKQASGIEIIDGIGATEMIHIFISSPPEKVRRGAIGQAVPGYHALIVDDDGNPLPPGTVGRLAVQGPTGCRYLADPRQSQYVQHGWNLTGDAFSMDADGYFYYQARTDDMIISAGYNIAGPEVESALLQHPAVAECGVVGVPDEERGQIVKAVVVLREGHTPGEALARELQDFVKRTIAPYKYPRAVEFVDALPRTETGKLQRFRLRQGNR
;
A
#
# COMPACT_ATOMS: atom_id res chain seq x y z
N MET A 1 15.72 10.64 0.58
CA MET A 1 15.41 11.93 1.28
C MET A 1 16.60 12.88 1.33
N LEU A 2 17.81 12.47 0.96
CA LEU A 2 18.99 13.34 0.95
C LEU A 2 19.31 13.90 -0.45
N CYS A 3 19.38 13.01 -1.46
CA CYS A 3 19.87 13.39 -2.80
C CYS A 3 18.98 14.43 -3.51
N PHE A 4 17.67 14.29 -3.48
CA PHE A 4 16.77 15.22 -4.15
C PHE A 4 16.76 16.62 -3.52
N PRO A 5 16.61 16.78 -2.18
CA PRO A 5 16.71 18.08 -1.56
C PRO A 5 18.04 18.79 -1.88
N LEU A 6 19.16 18.07 -1.78
CA LEU A 6 20.49 18.65 -2.13
C LEU A 6 20.55 19.10 -3.59
N ARG A 7 20.02 18.29 -4.51
CA ARG A 7 20.02 18.63 -5.96
C ARG A 7 19.24 19.91 -6.26
N PHE A 8 18.17 20.17 -5.51
CA PHE A 8 17.31 21.33 -5.72
C PHE A 8 17.56 22.49 -4.74
N GLY A 9 18.59 22.41 -3.90
CA GLY A 9 18.87 23.42 -2.87
C GLY A 9 17.76 23.52 -1.82
N ALA A 10 17.04 22.44 -1.57
CA ALA A 10 15.99 22.37 -0.58
C ALA A 10 16.49 21.89 0.78
N SER A 11 15.82 22.28 1.85
CA SER A 11 16.08 21.81 3.21
C SER A 11 15.30 20.54 3.50
N THR A 12 15.87 19.66 4.31
CA THR A 12 15.22 18.44 4.82
C THR A 12 15.14 18.50 6.34
N VAL A 13 13.95 18.19 6.89
CA VAL A 13 13.78 18.00 8.32
C VAL A 13 14.02 16.51 8.61
N LEU A 14 15.00 16.22 9.44
CA LEU A 14 15.34 14.88 9.92
C LEU A 14 14.93 14.76 11.38
N VAL A 15 14.12 13.76 11.71
CA VAL A 15 13.66 13.49 13.06
C VAL A 15 13.89 12.02 13.36
N GLU A 16 14.42 11.73 14.55
CA GLU A 16 14.82 10.38 14.95
C GLU A 16 13.62 9.43 15.05
N LYS A 17 12.53 9.89 15.66
CA LYS A 17 11.30 9.13 15.82
C LYS A 17 10.07 10.01 15.63
N LEU A 18 9.17 9.58 14.75
CA LEU A 18 7.92 10.30 14.49
C LEU A 18 6.71 9.43 14.80
N MET A 19 5.74 10.08 15.45
CA MET A 19 4.36 9.61 15.57
C MET A 19 3.48 10.55 14.74
N PRO A 20 2.22 10.19 14.38
CA PRO A 20 1.38 11.01 13.53
C PRO A 20 1.15 12.44 14.06
N ASP A 21 0.96 12.60 15.36
CA ASP A 21 0.79 13.90 16.04
C ASP A 21 2.07 14.75 15.98
N THR A 22 3.21 14.16 16.33
CA THR A 22 4.51 14.84 16.27
C THR A 22 4.92 15.16 14.84
N LEU A 23 4.55 14.33 13.86
CA LEU A 23 4.77 14.62 12.44
C LEU A 23 3.95 15.84 12.00
N MET A 24 2.67 15.91 12.35
CA MET A 24 1.82 17.08 12.04
C MET A 24 2.36 18.35 12.70
N GLN A 25 2.81 18.28 13.95
CA GLN A 25 3.45 19.41 14.63
C GLN A 25 4.73 19.84 13.91
N THR A 26 5.60 18.87 13.57
CA THR A 26 6.85 19.13 12.83
C THR A 26 6.58 19.81 11.47
N ILE A 27 5.57 19.37 10.73
CA ILE A 27 5.16 19.97 9.46
C ILE A 27 4.84 21.46 9.65
N ARG A 28 4.11 21.81 10.71
CA ARG A 28 3.73 23.20 11.02
C ARG A 28 4.90 24.04 11.48
N ASP A 29 5.70 23.54 12.45
CA ASP A 29 6.80 24.26 13.08
C ASP A 29 7.91 24.61 12.07
N PHE A 30 8.28 23.64 11.25
CA PHE A 30 9.29 23.83 10.21
C PHE A 30 8.72 24.35 8.89
N LYS A 31 7.41 24.62 8.83
CA LYS A 31 6.73 25.13 7.63
C LYS A 31 7.00 24.26 6.40
N ALA A 32 7.03 22.93 6.60
CA ALA A 32 7.31 21.99 5.54
C ALA A 32 6.29 22.12 4.40
N THR A 33 6.78 22.03 3.16
CA THR A 33 5.95 22.18 1.96
C THR A 33 5.67 20.84 1.29
N ILE A 34 6.46 19.83 1.58
CA ILE A 34 6.34 18.45 1.04
C ILE A 34 6.50 17.48 2.20
N CYS A 35 5.63 16.47 2.26
CA CYS A 35 5.75 15.37 3.22
C CYS A 35 5.68 14.04 2.47
N PHE A 36 6.62 13.14 2.79
CA PHE A 36 6.65 11.75 2.33
C PHE A 36 6.38 10.85 3.53
N THR A 37 5.32 10.04 3.48
CA THR A 37 5.05 9.06 4.54
C THR A 37 4.18 7.91 4.04
N ALA A 38 3.95 6.90 4.89
CA ALA A 38 3.13 5.74 4.56
C ALA A 38 1.61 6.05 4.61
N PRO A 39 0.76 5.29 3.91
CA PRO A 39 -0.69 5.42 3.94
C PRO A 39 -1.30 5.47 5.33
N THR A 40 -0.80 4.64 6.24
CA THR A 40 -1.26 4.60 7.64
C THR A 40 -1.10 5.95 8.33
N PHE A 41 0.02 6.64 8.12
CA PHE A 41 0.24 7.97 8.71
C PHE A 41 -0.74 8.99 8.15
N TRP A 42 -1.00 9.00 6.84
CA TRP A 42 -1.99 9.88 6.23
C TRP A 42 -3.37 9.70 6.86
N ARG A 43 -3.76 8.43 7.11
CA ARG A 43 -5.03 8.11 7.75
C ARG A 43 -5.13 8.65 9.18
N LEU A 44 -4.07 8.45 9.98
CA LEU A 44 -4.03 8.89 11.38
C LEU A 44 -3.86 10.40 11.52
N MET A 45 -3.21 11.06 10.57
CA MET A 45 -3.04 12.51 10.55
C MET A 45 -4.28 13.28 10.04
N ALA A 46 -5.20 12.64 9.34
CA ALA A 46 -6.35 13.34 8.76
C ALA A 46 -7.21 14.06 9.81
N PRO A 47 -7.60 13.47 10.95
CA PRO A 47 -8.33 14.17 11.99
C PRO A 47 -7.55 15.36 12.59
N LEU A 48 -6.21 15.24 12.67
CA LEU A 48 -5.35 16.32 13.16
C LEU A 48 -5.25 17.47 12.14
N ALA A 49 -5.23 17.13 10.85
CA ALA A 49 -5.24 18.11 9.78
C ALA A 49 -6.55 18.93 9.74
N GLU A 50 -7.68 18.26 9.94
CA GLU A 50 -9.00 18.89 10.03
C GLU A 50 -9.09 19.83 11.23
N LYS A 51 -8.58 19.40 12.40
CA LYS A 51 -8.64 20.17 13.65
C LYS A 51 -7.69 21.36 13.66
N ASP A 52 -6.41 21.14 13.31
CA ASP A 52 -5.31 22.08 13.58
C ASP A 52 -4.71 22.68 12.29
N GLY A 53 -5.18 22.25 11.12
CA GLY A 53 -4.66 22.65 9.82
C GLY A 53 -3.32 21.99 9.47
N ILE A 54 -2.91 22.22 8.22
CA ILE A 54 -1.75 21.58 7.57
C ILE A 54 -0.54 22.50 7.41
N GLY A 55 -0.59 23.70 7.96
CA GLY A 55 0.48 24.69 7.85
C GLY A 55 0.74 25.13 6.40
N ARG A 56 1.99 24.98 5.92
CA ARG A 56 2.40 25.33 4.54
C ARG A 56 2.52 24.13 3.62
N LEU A 57 2.01 22.97 4.01
CA LEU A 57 2.07 21.74 3.21
C LEU A 57 1.38 21.96 1.84
N LYS A 58 2.03 21.52 0.78
CA LYS A 58 1.55 21.67 -0.61
C LYS A 58 1.49 20.35 -1.34
N LYS A 59 2.37 19.40 -0.99
CA LYS A 59 2.46 18.07 -1.63
C LYS A 59 2.56 16.98 -0.59
N CYS A 60 1.74 15.98 -0.77
CA CYS A 60 1.65 14.80 0.07
C CYS A 60 2.00 13.58 -0.78
N VAL A 61 3.06 12.87 -0.43
CA VAL A 61 3.52 11.70 -1.18
C VAL A 61 3.40 10.46 -0.31
N SER A 62 2.73 9.45 -0.81
CA SER A 62 2.54 8.16 -0.16
C SER A 62 3.32 7.08 -0.88
N ALA A 63 4.01 6.24 -0.13
CA ALA A 63 4.70 5.07 -0.66
C ALA A 63 4.97 4.03 0.44
N GLY A 64 5.41 2.83 0.02
CA GLY A 64 5.84 1.76 0.91
C GLY A 64 4.76 0.77 1.30
N GLU A 65 3.49 1.12 1.15
CA GLU A 65 2.31 0.28 1.31
C GLU A 65 1.29 0.65 0.23
N ALA A 66 0.30 -0.21 -0.02
CA ALA A 66 -0.84 0.15 -0.87
C ALA A 66 -1.63 1.31 -0.23
N LEU A 67 -1.96 2.33 -1.00
CA LEU A 67 -2.77 3.46 -0.55
C LEU A 67 -4.27 3.14 -0.74
N PRO A 68 -5.02 2.85 0.35
CA PRO A 68 -6.45 2.61 0.24
C PRO A 68 -7.19 3.88 -0.21
N ASP A 69 -8.19 3.74 -1.07
CA ASP A 69 -8.99 4.86 -1.55
C ASP A 69 -9.69 5.60 -0.38
N ALA A 70 -10.16 4.86 0.63
CA ALA A 70 -10.72 5.45 1.84
C ALA A 70 -9.73 6.39 2.58
N THR A 71 -8.46 6.04 2.63
CA THR A 71 -7.40 6.89 3.23
C THR A 71 -7.14 8.13 2.36
N ARG A 72 -7.09 7.96 1.03
CA ARG A 72 -6.95 9.06 0.08
C ARG A 72 -8.07 10.09 0.24
N GLN A 73 -9.33 9.61 0.25
CA GLN A 73 -10.51 10.47 0.40
C GLN A 73 -10.52 11.18 1.76
N LEU A 74 -10.24 10.45 2.84
CA LEU A 74 -10.19 11.02 4.18
C LEU A 74 -9.18 12.17 4.28
N TRP A 75 -7.97 11.98 3.77
CA TRP A 75 -6.94 13.02 3.75
C TRP A 75 -7.34 14.20 2.87
N LYS A 76 -7.86 13.93 1.68
CA LYS A 76 -8.31 14.99 0.77
C LYS A 76 -9.41 15.85 1.37
N GLN A 77 -10.37 15.26 2.06
CA GLN A 77 -11.44 15.98 2.78
C GLN A 77 -10.87 16.85 3.89
N ALA A 78 -9.94 16.31 4.69
CA ALA A 78 -9.36 17.02 5.84
C ALA A 78 -8.38 18.14 5.43
N SER A 79 -7.64 17.99 4.33
CA SER A 79 -6.52 18.87 3.97
C SER A 79 -6.73 19.67 2.68
N GLY A 80 -7.65 19.25 1.81
CA GLY A 80 -7.80 19.77 0.46
C GLY A 80 -6.72 19.28 -0.53
N ILE A 81 -5.72 18.51 -0.08
CA ILE A 81 -4.59 18.08 -0.91
C ILE A 81 -4.77 16.63 -1.38
N GLU A 82 -4.57 16.42 -2.70
CA GLU A 82 -4.52 15.08 -3.27
C GLU A 82 -3.21 14.38 -2.91
N ILE A 83 -3.26 13.12 -2.46
CA ILE A 83 -2.08 12.31 -2.20
C ILE A 83 -1.51 11.81 -3.54
N ILE A 84 -0.24 12.07 -3.75
CA ILE A 84 0.57 11.49 -4.81
C ILE A 84 1.00 10.10 -4.34
N ASP A 85 0.48 9.06 -4.95
CA ASP A 85 0.92 7.70 -4.66
C ASP A 85 2.11 7.31 -5.52
N GLY A 86 2.92 6.37 -5.03
CA GLY A 86 4.06 5.89 -5.79
C GLY A 86 4.59 4.55 -5.31
N ILE A 87 4.98 3.71 -6.27
CA ILE A 87 5.75 2.52 -5.98
C ILE A 87 7.21 2.72 -6.33
N GLY A 88 8.05 2.35 -5.39
CA GLY A 88 9.50 2.26 -5.51
C GLY A 88 10.01 0.98 -4.88
N ALA A 89 11.28 0.70 -5.09
CA ALA A 89 11.99 -0.40 -4.46
C ALA A 89 13.37 0.06 -4.02
N THR A 90 13.93 -0.59 -3.01
CA THR A 90 15.31 -0.34 -2.58
C THR A 90 16.28 -0.54 -3.74
N GLU A 91 16.04 -1.56 -4.53
CA GLU A 91 16.80 -1.92 -5.72
C GLU A 91 16.76 -0.86 -6.82
N MET A 92 15.66 -0.13 -6.91
CA MET A 92 15.46 0.97 -7.87
C MET A 92 15.73 2.35 -7.24
N ILE A 93 16.17 2.40 -5.99
CA ILE A 93 16.55 3.59 -5.20
C ILE A 93 15.35 4.46 -4.82
N HIS A 94 14.40 4.68 -5.72
CA HIS A 94 13.26 5.57 -5.51
C HIS A 94 11.99 5.07 -6.22
N ILE A 95 10.98 5.95 -6.30
CA ILE A 95 9.72 5.73 -7.00
C ILE A 95 9.97 5.69 -8.51
N PHE A 96 9.41 4.70 -9.18
CA PHE A 96 9.49 4.51 -10.63
C PHE A 96 8.12 4.43 -11.33
N ILE A 97 7.02 4.31 -10.57
CA ILE A 97 5.63 4.50 -11.03
C ILE A 97 4.94 5.47 -10.09
N SER A 98 4.32 6.51 -10.63
CA SER A 98 3.58 7.53 -9.89
C SER A 98 2.69 8.35 -10.82
N SER A 99 1.90 9.27 -10.29
CA SER A 99 1.15 10.27 -11.07
C SER A 99 1.32 11.65 -10.46
N PRO A 100 1.45 12.70 -11.26
CA PRO A 100 1.30 14.06 -10.73
C PRO A 100 -0.15 14.29 -10.25
N PRO A 101 -0.41 15.24 -9.33
CA PRO A 101 -1.71 15.40 -8.68
C PRO A 101 -2.89 15.53 -9.64
N GLU A 102 -2.68 16.18 -10.78
CA GLU A 102 -3.70 16.41 -11.81
C GLU A 102 -4.02 15.17 -12.67
N LYS A 103 -3.20 14.13 -12.58
CA LYS A 103 -3.36 12.86 -13.30
C LYS A 103 -3.63 11.67 -12.39
N VAL A 104 -3.92 11.93 -11.11
CA VAL A 104 -4.25 10.86 -10.17
C VAL A 104 -5.56 10.18 -10.61
N ARG A 105 -5.51 8.84 -10.71
CA ARG A 105 -6.66 7.99 -11.06
C ARG A 105 -6.99 7.08 -9.89
N ARG A 106 -8.28 6.99 -9.56
CA ARG A 106 -8.76 6.17 -8.44
C ARG A 106 -8.29 4.72 -8.57
N GLY A 107 -7.69 4.19 -7.49
CA GLY A 107 -7.20 2.81 -7.42
C GLY A 107 -5.89 2.55 -8.15
N ALA A 108 -5.45 3.43 -9.05
CA ALA A 108 -4.17 3.33 -9.72
C ALA A 108 -3.06 4.01 -8.91
N ILE A 109 -1.84 3.47 -8.95
CA ILE A 109 -0.65 4.15 -8.45
C ILE A 109 -0.23 5.23 -9.43
N GLY A 110 -0.27 4.95 -10.72
CA GLY A 110 0.12 5.90 -11.75
C GLY A 110 0.69 5.23 -12.99
N GLN A 111 1.50 5.99 -13.74
CA GLN A 111 2.22 5.56 -14.92
C GLN A 111 3.73 5.50 -14.63
N ALA A 112 4.51 4.88 -15.49
CA ALA A 112 5.97 4.88 -15.37
C ALA A 112 6.51 6.33 -15.38
N VAL A 113 7.36 6.64 -14.42
CA VAL A 113 8.03 7.94 -14.35
C VAL A 113 8.97 8.11 -15.55
N PRO A 114 9.12 9.30 -16.13
CA PRO A 114 9.99 9.53 -17.27
C PRO A 114 11.40 8.94 -17.08
N GLY A 115 11.87 8.18 -18.05
CA GLY A 115 13.14 7.43 -18.01
C GLY A 115 13.01 5.99 -17.52
N TYR A 116 11.85 5.58 -16.97
CA TYR A 116 11.54 4.20 -16.63
C TYR A 116 10.58 3.58 -17.65
N HIS A 117 10.75 2.28 -17.86
CA HIS A 117 9.82 1.42 -18.56
C HIS A 117 9.29 0.38 -17.60
N ALA A 118 7.99 0.11 -17.65
CA ALA A 118 7.36 -0.89 -16.82
C ALA A 118 6.40 -1.74 -17.64
N LEU A 119 6.38 -3.04 -17.37
CA LEU A 119 5.54 -4.04 -18.04
C LEU A 119 4.92 -4.96 -17.01
N ILE A 120 3.79 -5.55 -17.37
CA ILE A 120 3.24 -6.71 -16.66
C ILE A 120 3.63 -7.95 -17.46
N VAL A 121 4.25 -8.92 -16.81
CA VAL A 121 4.75 -10.13 -17.44
C VAL A 121 4.22 -11.40 -16.77
N ASP A 122 4.15 -12.49 -17.54
CA ASP A 122 3.90 -13.83 -17.04
C ASP A 122 5.13 -14.43 -16.31
N ASP A 123 5.06 -15.70 -15.94
CA ASP A 123 6.16 -16.40 -15.26
C ASP A 123 7.36 -16.67 -16.18
N ASP A 124 7.14 -16.71 -17.49
CA ASP A 124 8.18 -16.88 -18.50
C ASP A 124 8.81 -15.53 -18.91
N GLY A 125 8.28 -14.41 -18.43
CA GLY A 125 8.76 -13.05 -18.74
C GLY A 125 8.14 -12.44 -20.00
N ASN A 126 7.09 -13.04 -20.57
CA ASN A 126 6.40 -12.49 -21.73
C ASN A 126 5.42 -11.38 -21.30
N PRO A 127 5.32 -10.26 -22.04
CA PRO A 127 4.36 -9.20 -21.75
C PRO A 127 2.91 -9.69 -21.81
N LEU A 128 2.13 -9.30 -20.82
CA LEU A 128 0.71 -9.58 -20.74
C LEU A 128 -0.14 -8.41 -21.27
N PRO A 129 -1.31 -8.69 -21.85
CA PRO A 129 -2.21 -7.66 -22.36
C PRO A 129 -2.80 -6.82 -21.22
N PRO A 130 -3.24 -5.58 -21.52
CA PRO A 130 -3.92 -4.72 -20.55
C PRO A 130 -5.07 -5.43 -19.83
N GLY A 131 -5.21 -5.15 -18.52
CA GLY A 131 -6.23 -5.75 -17.65
C GLY A 131 -5.84 -7.10 -17.04
N THR A 132 -4.76 -7.73 -17.52
CA THR A 132 -4.29 -9.01 -16.98
C THR A 132 -3.37 -8.78 -15.77
N VAL A 133 -3.54 -9.58 -14.73
CA VAL A 133 -2.67 -9.58 -13.54
C VAL A 133 -1.43 -10.42 -13.81
N GLY A 134 -0.26 -9.89 -13.50
CA GLY A 134 1.03 -10.56 -13.64
C GLY A 134 2.10 -9.91 -12.79
N ARG A 135 3.36 -10.29 -13.01
CA ARG A 135 4.50 -9.74 -12.28
C ARG A 135 4.91 -8.39 -12.86
N LEU A 136 5.23 -7.44 -11.98
CA LEU A 136 5.77 -6.14 -12.39
C LEU A 136 7.25 -6.26 -12.73
N ALA A 137 7.59 -5.93 -13.97
CA ALA A 137 8.94 -5.84 -14.50
C ALA A 137 9.28 -4.37 -14.80
N VAL A 138 10.45 -3.90 -14.35
CA VAL A 138 10.87 -2.50 -14.48
C VAL A 138 12.27 -2.39 -15.02
N GLN A 139 12.49 -1.43 -15.93
CA GLN A 139 13.78 -1.06 -16.47
C GLN A 139 13.95 0.46 -16.44
N GLY A 140 15.16 0.97 -16.17
CA GLY A 140 15.38 2.41 -16.10
C GLY A 140 16.82 2.78 -15.76
N PRO A 141 17.07 4.05 -15.44
CA PRO A 141 18.41 4.57 -15.15
C PRO A 141 18.97 4.10 -13.81
N THR A 142 18.14 3.49 -12.97
CA THR A 142 18.55 2.90 -11.69
C THR A 142 18.29 1.40 -11.70
N GLY A 143 18.92 0.70 -10.76
CA GLY A 143 18.84 -0.72 -10.55
C GLY A 143 19.88 -1.13 -9.52
N CYS A 144 19.87 -2.38 -9.10
CA CYS A 144 20.90 -2.86 -8.19
C CYS A 144 21.61 -4.11 -8.71
N ARG A 145 22.76 -4.34 -8.13
CA ARG A 145 23.47 -5.60 -8.21
C ARG A 145 23.72 -6.07 -6.78
N TYR A 146 23.11 -7.19 -6.41
CA TYR A 146 23.35 -7.79 -5.10
C TYR A 146 24.79 -8.28 -4.99
N LEU A 147 25.40 -8.02 -3.86
CA LEU A 147 26.77 -8.43 -3.59
C LEU A 147 26.82 -9.93 -3.26
N ALA A 148 27.36 -10.74 -4.20
CA ALA A 148 27.54 -12.20 -4.05
C ALA A 148 26.26 -12.95 -3.57
N ASP A 149 25.08 -12.52 -4.00
CA ASP A 149 23.80 -13.09 -3.58
C ASP A 149 23.10 -13.76 -4.77
N PRO A 150 22.71 -15.04 -4.67
CA PRO A 150 22.08 -15.80 -5.74
C PRO A 150 20.71 -15.23 -6.18
N ARG A 151 20.06 -14.41 -5.34
CA ARG A 151 18.81 -13.73 -5.68
C ARG A 151 18.95 -12.78 -6.87
N GLN A 152 20.17 -12.39 -7.24
CA GLN A 152 20.42 -11.54 -8.40
C GLN A 152 19.80 -12.09 -9.68
N SER A 153 19.91 -13.40 -9.93
CA SER A 153 19.34 -14.06 -11.11
C SER A 153 17.82 -14.18 -11.10
N GLN A 154 17.21 -14.11 -9.91
CA GLN A 154 15.76 -14.07 -9.74
C GLN A 154 15.22 -12.64 -9.89
N TYR A 155 15.97 -11.65 -9.40
CA TYR A 155 15.56 -10.25 -9.43
C TYR A 155 15.77 -9.60 -10.80
N VAL A 156 16.89 -9.88 -11.48
CA VAL A 156 17.16 -9.36 -12.82
C VAL A 156 17.09 -10.48 -13.85
N GLN A 157 16.09 -10.43 -14.72
CA GLN A 157 15.88 -11.38 -15.80
C GLN A 157 15.75 -10.63 -17.12
N HIS A 158 16.53 -11.01 -18.14
CA HIS A 158 16.51 -10.40 -19.47
C HIS A 158 16.65 -8.87 -19.49
N GLY A 159 17.39 -8.31 -18.51
CA GLY A 159 17.58 -6.86 -18.36
C GLY A 159 16.43 -6.14 -17.64
N TRP A 160 15.43 -6.85 -17.16
CA TRP A 160 14.32 -6.33 -16.35
C TRP A 160 14.49 -6.66 -14.88
N ASN A 161 14.15 -5.70 -14.01
CA ASN A 161 14.07 -5.90 -12.56
C ASN A 161 12.65 -6.38 -12.21
N LEU A 162 12.54 -7.59 -11.67
CA LEU A 162 11.27 -8.16 -11.19
C LEU A 162 11.06 -7.76 -9.74
N THR A 163 10.10 -6.90 -9.47
CA THR A 163 9.93 -6.27 -8.14
C THR A 163 9.39 -7.22 -7.07
N GLY A 164 8.87 -8.39 -7.48
CA GLY A 164 8.16 -9.31 -6.60
C GLY A 164 6.74 -8.84 -6.24
N ASP A 165 6.22 -7.88 -6.99
CA ASP A 165 4.86 -7.38 -6.85
C ASP A 165 3.99 -7.84 -8.03
N ALA A 166 2.73 -8.19 -7.74
CA ALA A 166 1.70 -8.47 -8.74
C ALA A 166 0.91 -7.19 -9.05
N PHE A 167 0.76 -6.90 -10.33
CA PHE A 167 0.08 -5.72 -10.87
C PHE A 167 -0.81 -6.07 -12.06
N SER A 168 -1.73 -5.19 -12.38
CA SER A 168 -2.32 -5.08 -13.71
C SER A 168 -2.05 -3.68 -14.27
N MET A 169 -2.12 -3.52 -15.59
CA MET A 169 -1.99 -2.24 -16.27
C MET A 169 -3.20 -2.06 -17.18
N ASP A 170 -3.78 -0.87 -17.23
CA ASP A 170 -4.86 -0.57 -18.18
C ASP A 170 -4.32 -0.15 -19.55
N ALA A 171 -5.23 0.07 -20.51
CA ALA A 171 -4.89 0.47 -21.87
C ALA A 171 -4.24 1.86 -21.97
N ASP A 172 -4.42 2.69 -20.94
CA ASP A 172 -3.82 4.03 -20.84
C ASP A 172 -2.45 4.01 -20.16
N GLY A 173 -1.95 2.82 -19.74
CA GLY A 173 -0.66 2.62 -19.09
C GLY A 173 -0.65 2.97 -17.60
N TYR A 174 -1.82 2.98 -16.92
CA TYR A 174 -1.89 3.11 -15.47
C TYR A 174 -1.76 1.76 -14.79
N PHE A 175 -0.93 1.71 -13.75
CA PHE A 175 -0.62 0.51 -12.99
C PHE A 175 -1.46 0.42 -11.72
N TYR A 176 -2.02 -0.77 -11.48
CA TYR A 176 -2.88 -1.10 -10.34
C TYR A 176 -2.22 -2.20 -9.52
N TYR A 177 -1.83 -1.87 -8.30
CA TYR A 177 -1.23 -2.82 -7.37
C TYR A 177 -2.26 -3.87 -6.94
N GLN A 178 -1.86 -5.12 -6.94
CA GLN A 178 -2.67 -6.23 -6.45
C GLN A 178 -2.16 -6.70 -5.08
N ALA A 179 -0.99 -7.29 -5.05
CA ALA A 179 -0.35 -7.81 -3.83
C ALA A 179 1.15 -8.02 -4.07
N ARG A 180 1.87 -8.38 -3.03
CA ARG A 180 3.14 -9.08 -3.20
C ARG A 180 2.86 -10.44 -3.82
N THR A 181 3.76 -10.93 -4.68
CA THR A 181 3.58 -12.24 -5.33
C THR A 181 3.49 -13.37 -4.30
N ASP A 182 4.25 -13.25 -3.20
CA ASP A 182 4.28 -14.18 -2.07
C ASP A 182 3.15 -13.97 -1.04
N ASP A 183 2.40 -12.86 -1.13
CA ASP A 183 1.26 -12.53 -0.28
C ASP A 183 -0.11 -12.77 -0.97
N MET A 184 -0.12 -13.19 -2.24
CA MET A 184 -1.35 -13.54 -2.94
C MET A 184 -2.04 -14.72 -2.25
N ILE A 185 -3.32 -14.55 -1.93
CA ILE A 185 -4.11 -15.59 -1.27
C ILE A 185 -4.75 -16.48 -2.33
N ILE A 186 -4.42 -17.75 -2.34
CA ILE A 186 -4.99 -18.72 -3.27
C ILE A 186 -6.06 -19.53 -2.54
N SER A 187 -7.33 -19.18 -2.75
CA SER A 187 -8.47 -19.82 -2.08
C SER A 187 -9.37 -20.51 -3.11
N ALA A 188 -9.45 -21.84 -3.05
CA ALA A 188 -10.22 -22.69 -3.98
C ALA A 188 -9.95 -22.33 -5.47
N GLY A 189 -8.69 -22.09 -5.82
CA GLY A 189 -8.26 -21.75 -7.18
C GLY A 189 -8.42 -20.27 -7.57
N TYR A 190 -8.95 -19.43 -6.70
CA TYR A 190 -9.05 -17.99 -6.93
C TYR A 190 -7.86 -17.25 -6.32
N ASN A 191 -7.26 -16.36 -7.11
CA ASN A 191 -6.27 -15.41 -6.62
C ASN A 191 -6.97 -14.21 -5.98
N ILE A 192 -6.73 -13.98 -4.69
CA ILE A 192 -7.33 -12.90 -3.90
C ILE A 192 -6.23 -11.99 -3.38
N ALA A 193 -6.31 -10.74 -3.75
CA ALA A 193 -5.40 -9.70 -3.26
C ALA A 193 -5.85 -9.23 -1.86
N GLY A 194 -5.02 -9.44 -0.83
CA GLY A 194 -5.29 -8.95 0.52
C GLY A 194 -5.59 -7.45 0.57
N PRO A 195 -4.82 -6.57 -0.11
CA PRO A 195 -5.09 -5.13 -0.14
C PRO A 195 -6.45 -4.72 -0.70
N GLU A 196 -7.04 -5.48 -1.61
CA GLU A 196 -8.40 -5.23 -2.12
C GLU A 196 -9.46 -5.46 -1.02
N VAL A 197 -9.30 -6.53 -0.23
CA VAL A 197 -10.17 -6.83 0.90
C VAL A 197 -9.99 -5.80 2.02
N GLU A 198 -8.75 -5.39 2.30
CA GLU A 198 -8.43 -4.31 3.25
C GLU A 198 -9.11 -3.00 2.83
N SER A 199 -9.01 -2.65 1.55
CA SER A 199 -9.65 -1.43 1.02
C SER A 199 -11.17 -1.45 1.17
N ALA A 200 -11.81 -2.60 1.04
CA ALA A 200 -13.23 -2.76 1.30
C ALA A 200 -13.55 -2.62 2.79
N LEU A 201 -12.84 -3.33 3.67
CA LEU A 201 -13.05 -3.28 5.12
C LEU A 201 -12.86 -1.87 5.71
N LEU A 202 -11.88 -1.10 5.22
CA LEU A 202 -11.61 0.26 5.68
C LEU A 202 -12.72 1.27 5.36
N GLN A 203 -13.69 0.92 4.49
CA GLN A 203 -14.89 1.72 4.23
C GLN A 203 -15.96 1.53 5.31
N HIS A 204 -15.86 0.45 6.11
CA HIS A 204 -16.83 0.20 7.18
C HIS A 204 -16.58 1.13 8.38
N PRO A 205 -17.63 1.77 8.94
CA PRO A 205 -17.47 2.78 10.02
C PRO A 205 -16.81 2.23 11.28
N ALA A 206 -16.97 0.94 11.60
CA ALA A 206 -16.35 0.32 12.75
C ALA A 206 -14.85 0.06 12.62
N VAL A 207 -14.28 0.09 11.39
CA VAL A 207 -12.89 -0.31 11.13
C VAL A 207 -11.95 0.88 11.18
N ALA A 208 -11.01 0.87 12.13
CA ALA A 208 -9.91 1.82 12.19
C ALA A 208 -8.76 1.40 11.27
N GLU A 209 -8.27 0.17 11.45
CA GLU A 209 -7.20 -0.44 10.67
C GLU A 209 -7.52 -1.92 10.41
N CYS A 210 -6.94 -2.49 9.36
CA CYS A 210 -7.01 -3.93 9.14
C CYS A 210 -5.79 -4.44 8.37
N GLY A 211 -5.51 -5.73 8.52
CA GLY A 211 -4.55 -6.48 7.72
C GLY A 211 -5.18 -7.78 7.27
N VAL A 212 -4.99 -8.14 6.00
CA VAL A 212 -5.58 -9.35 5.41
C VAL A 212 -4.49 -10.28 4.94
N VAL A 213 -4.62 -11.56 5.30
CA VAL A 213 -3.66 -12.62 4.97
C VAL A 213 -4.39 -13.91 4.59
N GLY A 214 -3.71 -14.77 3.84
CA GLY A 214 -4.12 -16.15 3.66
C GLY A 214 -3.67 -17.00 4.85
N VAL A 215 -4.56 -17.84 5.36
CA VAL A 215 -4.22 -18.88 6.34
C VAL A 215 -4.62 -20.25 5.80
N PRO A 216 -3.90 -21.32 6.16
CA PRO A 216 -4.19 -22.65 5.67
C PRO A 216 -5.63 -23.10 5.96
N ASP A 217 -6.23 -23.83 5.03
CA ASP A 217 -7.57 -24.42 5.13
C ASP A 217 -7.59 -25.75 4.36
N GLU A 218 -8.18 -26.79 4.94
CA GLU A 218 -8.15 -28.15 4.39
C GLU A 218 -8.94 -28.28 3.07
N GLU A 219 -10.06 -27.55 2.93
CA GLU A 219 -10.92 -27.66 1.74
C GLU A 219 -10.49 -26.70 0.62
N ARG A 220 -9.98 -25.52 0.99
CA ARG A 220 -9.74 -24.42 0.05
C ARG A 220 -8.26 -24.13 -0.21
N GLY A 221 -7.36 -24.90 0.42
CA GLY A 221 -5.92 -24.61 0.45
C GLY A 221 -5.62 -23.43 1.35
N GLN A 222 -6.26 -22.29 1.12
CA GLN A 222 -6.22 -21.12 2.01
C GLN A 222 -7.61 -20.49 2.13
N ILE A 223 -7.85 -19.82 3.26
CA ILE A 223 -8.96 -18.88 3.43
C ILE A 223 -8.44 -17.48 3.70
N VAL A 224 -9.24 -16.49 3.36
CA VAL A 224 -8.98 -15.09 3.68
C VAL A 224 -9.26 -14.86 5.16
N LYS A 225 -8.24 -14.39 5.89
CA LYS A 225 -8.34 -13.95 7.30
C LYS A 225 -8.12 -12.45 7.37
N ALA A 226 -9.06 -11.72 7.99
CA ALA A 226 -8.92 -10.31 8.32
C ALA A 226 -8.58 -10.16 9.81
N VAL A 227 -7.52 -9.38 10.11
CA VAL A 227 -7.19 -8.95 11.47
C VAL A 227 -7.54 -7.47 11.55
N VAL A 228 -8.44 -7.10 12.46
CA VAL A 228 -9.14 -5.81 12.47
C VAL A 228 -8.92 -5.08 13.79
N VAL A 229 -8.54 -3.82 13.71
CA VAL A 229 -8.56 -2.86 14.82
C VAL A 229 -9.83 -2.04 14.69
N LEU A 230 -10.62 -2.00 15.75
CA LEU A 230 -11.89 -1.27 15.80
C LEU A 230 -11.68 0.20 16.18
N ARG A 231 -12.59 1.04 15.71
CA ARG A 231 -12.74 2.40 16.23
C ARG A 231 -13.37 2.39 17.62
N GLU A 232 -13.12 3.44 18.39
CA GLU A 232 -13.77 3.66 19.69
C GLU A 232 -15.30 3.59 19.55
N GLY A 233 -15.94 3.00 20.56
CA GLY A 233 -17.39 2.80 20.60
C GLY A 233 -17.90 1.53 19.92
N HIS A 234 -17.04 0.73 19.30
CA HIS A 234 -17.40 -0.57 18.73
C HIS A 234 -16.86 -1.72 19.58
N THR A 235 -17.66 -2.75 19.75
CA THR A 235 -17.31 -3.92 20.56
C THR A 235 -17.02 -5.14 19.68
N PRO A 236 -15.89 -5.85 19.87
CA PRO A 236 -15.59 -7.05 19.15
C PRO A 236 -16.59 -8.17 19.45
N GLY A 237 -16.93 -8.97 18.45
CA GLY A 237 -17.84 -10.10 18.64
C GLY A 237 -18.27 -10.74 17.31
N GLU A 238 -18.91 -11.91 17.40
CA GLU A 238 -19.36 -12.66 16.21
C GLU A 238 -20.36 -11.86 15.34
N ALA A 239 -21.23 -11.07 15.97
CA ALA A 239 -22.20 -10.26 15.22
C ALA A 239 -21.50 -9.25 14.31
N LEU A 240 -20.51 -8.52 14.83
CA LEU A 240 -19.73 -7.56 14.06
C LEU A 240 -18.85 -8.27 13.02
N ALA A 241 -18.29 -9.44 13.33
CA ALA A 241 -17.53 -10.23 12.36
C ALA A 241 -18.39 -10.61 11.14
N ARG A 242 -19.63 -11.08 11.37
CA ARG A 242 -20.60 -11.38 10.30
C ARG A 242 -20.99 -10.13 9.51
N GLU A 243 -21.22 -9.01 10.19
CA GLU A 243 -21.52 -7.72 9.55
C GLU A 243 -20.38 -7.29 8.60
N LEU A 244 -19.13 -7.40 9.03
CA LEU A 244 -17.95 -7.09 8.21
C LEU A 244 -17.82 -8.05 7.01
N GLN A 245 -18.05 -9.34 7.21
CA GLN A 245 -18.07 -10.34 6.13
C GLN A 245 -19.12 -10.01 5.07
N ASP A 246 -20.34 -9.68 5.50
CA ASP A 246 -21.44 -9.36 4.60
C ASP A 246 -21.24 -7.99 3.93
N PHE A 247 -20.62 -7.04 4.63
CA PHE A 247 -20.22 -5.77 4.03
C PHE A 247 -19.22 -5.97 2.88
N VAL A 248 -18.19 -6.79 3.07
CA VAL A 248 -17.21 -7.11 2.02
C VAL A 248 -17.86 -7.79 0.84
N LYS A 249 -18.78 -8.77 1.06
CA LYS A 249 -19.53 -9.46 -0.02
C LYS A 249 -20.36 -8.50 -0.88
N ARG A 250 -20.85 -7.40 -0.31
CA ARG A 250 -21.61 -6.38 -1.03
C ARG A 250 -20.73 -5.34 -1.73
N THR A 251 -19.49 -5.17 -1.25
CA THR A 251 -18.59 -4.11 -1.71
C THR A 251 -17.69 -4.58 -2.86
N ILE A 252 -17.22 -5.84 -2.80
CA ILE A 252 -16.37 -6.46 -3.81
C ILE A 252 -16.90 -7.84 -4.18
N ALA A 253 -16.21 -8.54 -5.10
CA ALA A 253 -16.62 -9.89 -5.52
C ALA A 253 -16.82 -10.82 -4.31
N PRO A 254 -18.00 -11.47 -4.16
CA PRO A 254 -18.37 -12.17 -2.94
C PRO A 254 -17.39 -13.25 -2.48
N TYR A 255 -16.72 -13.94 -3.42
CA TYR A 255 -15.76 -15.00 -3.08
C TYR A 255 -14.52 -14.49 -2.32
N LYS A 256 -14.26 -13.17 -2.33
CA LYS A 256 -13.11 -12.51 -1.68
C LYS A 256 -13.34 -12.20 -0.19
N TYR A 257 -14.55 -12.39 0.34
CA TYR A 257 -14.84 -12.03 1.73
C TYR A 257 -13.96 -12.79 2.73
N PRO A 258 -13.56 -12.17 3.85
CA PRO A 258 -12.79 -12.86 4.88
C PRO A 258 -13.65 -13.91 5.59
N ARG A 259 -13.20 -15.17 5.53
CA ARG A 259 -13.88 -16.29 6.23
C ARG A 259 -13.53 -16.35 7.70
N ALA A 260 -12.40 -15.77 8.09
CA ALA A 260 -12.01 -15.57 9.47
C ALA A 260 -11.82 -14.06 9.74
N VAL A 261 -12.33 -13.60 10.88
CA VAL A 261 -12.14 -12.24 11.38
C VAL A 261 -11.61 -12.32 12.80
N GLU A 262 -10.47 -11.69 13.06
CA GLU A 262 -9.85 -11.56 14.38
C GLU A 262 -9.82 -10.08 14.76
N PHE A 263 -10.20 -9.76 15.99
CA PHE A 263 -10.12 -8.40 16.49
C PHE A 263 -8.91 -8.26 17.41
N VAL A 264 -8.15 -7.17 17.24
CA VAL A 264 -6.93 -6.87 17.99
C VAL A 264 -6.89 -5.40 18.36
N ASP A 265 -6.10 -5.06 19.40
CA ASP A 265 -5.92 -3.67 19.82
C ASP A 265 -4.96 -2.91 18.89
N ALA A 266 -3.98 -3.59 18.28
CA ALA A 266 -3.02 -3.00 17.35
C ALA A 266 -2.50 -4.03 16.37
N LEU A 267 -2.14 -3.57 15.15
CA LEU A 267 -1.48 -4.39 14.14
C LEU A 267 0.05 -4.39 14.33
N PRO A 268 0.73 -5.53 14.07
CA PRO A 268 2.19 -5.61 14.15
C PRO A 268 2.82 -4.81 13.00
N ARG A 269 3.73 -3.89 13.35
CA ARG A 269 4.41 -3.01 12.40
C ARG A 269 5.92 -3.04 12.57
N THR A 270 6.64 -2.70 11.51
CA THR A 270 8.07 -2.41 11.56
C THR A 270 8.31 -1.05 12.22
N GLU A 271 9.55 -0.73 12.56
CA GLU A 271 9.93 0.61 13.04
C GLU A 271 9.58 1.73 12.05
N THR A 272 9.53 1.41 10.76
CA THR A 272 9.14 2.34 9.69
C THR A 272 7.64 2.40 9.45
N GLY A 273 6.82 1.74 10.28
CA GLY A 273 5.36 1.75 10.24
C GLY A 273 4.72 0.73 9.29
N LYS A 274 5.49 -0.07 8.55
CA LYS A 274 4.94 -1.06 7.60
C LYS A 274 4.33 -2.26 8.30
N LEU A 275 3.18 -2.72 7.82
CA LEU A 275 2.48 -3.91 8.31
C LEU A 275 3.31 -5.19 8.15
N GLN A 276 3.50 -5.93 9.24
CA GLN A 276 4.22 -7.22 9.25
C GLN A 276 3.25 -8.39 9.00
N ARG A 277 2.85 -8.62 7.74
CA ARG A 277 1.85 -9.66 7.36
C ARG A 277 2.24 -11.06 7.82
N PHE A 278 3.53 -11.39 7.86
CA PHE A 278 4.00 -12.69 8.33
C PHE A 278 3.59 -12.98 9.78
N ARG A 279 3.53 -11.95 10.64
CA ARG A 279 3.05 -12.11 12.03
C ARG A 279 1.54 -12.35 12.10
N LEU A 280 0.76 -11.75 11.19
CA LEU A 280 -0.68 -11.99 11.13
C LEU A 280 -1.03 -13.43 10.75
N ARG A 281 -0.16 -14.10 9.95
CA ARG A 281 -0.32 -15.51 9.59
C ARG A 281 -0.06 -16.45 10.75
N GLN A 282 0.85 -16.10 11.65
CA GLN A 282 1.26 -16.95 12.77
C GLN A 282 0.25 -16.96 13.94
N GLY A 283 -0.69 -16.01 13.97
CA GLY A 283 -1.56 -15.76 15.12
C GLY A 283 -0.78 -15.14 16.30
N ASN A 284 -1.46 -14.46 17.20
CA ASN A 284 -0.86 -14.09 18.48
C ASN A 284 -0.61 -15.40 19.30
N ARG A 285 0.64 -15.87 19.29
CA ARG A 285 1.12 -16.82 20.30
C ARG A 285 1.61 -16.07 21.51
#